data_b9c9b5db022362fab98f80887ea047d7
#
_entry.id   b9c9b5db022362fab98f80887ea047d7
#
_cell.length_a   1.000
_cell.length_b   1.000
_cell.length_c   1.000
_cell.angle_alpha   90.00
_cell.angle_beta   90.00
_cell.angle_gamma   90.00
#
_symmetry.space_group_name_H-M   'P 1'
#
loop_
_entity.id
_entity.type
_entity.pdbx_description
1 polymer ?
#
loop_
_entity_poly.entity_id
_entity_poly.type
_entity_poly.pdbx_seq_one_letter_code
_entity_poly.pdbx_strand_id
1 'polypeptide(L)'
;MSRVVLVVDDEPAVLDITASMLEDLGCEVITAADGNDALHRLSTDERIEILITDVNMPGMDGYELTKKAQQIREGLKVILLSGRDQAASKLPLIRKPFLEQDLKRTMAQHTGLC
;
A
#
# COMPACT_ATOMS: atom_id res chain seq x y z
N MET A 1 -8.89 14.22 10.88
CA MET A 1 -8.43 12.87 11.33
C MET A 1 -7.55 12.24 10.27
N SER A 2 -6.48 11.59 10.69
CA SER A 2 -5.58 10.94 9.77
C SER A 2 -6.18 9.63 9.25
N ARG A 3 -5.96 9.37 7.97
CA ARG A 3 -6.33 8.07 7.41
C ARG A 3 -5.30 7.04 7.81
N VAL A 4 -5.74 5.80 7.96
CA VAL A 4 -4.87 4.68 8.31
C VAL A 4 -4.50 3.94 7.03
N VAL A 5 -3.20 3.83 6.77
CA VAL A 5 -2.64 3.20 5.59
C VAL A 5 -1.86 1.97 5.99
N LEU A 6 -2.12 0.85 5.33
CA LEU A 6 -1.34 -0.37 5.48
C LEU A 6 -0.33 -0.42 4.33
N VAL A 7 0.96 -0.45 4.66
CA VAL A 7 2.05 -0.54 3.69
C VAL A 7 2.67 -1.92 3.76
N VAL A 8 2.82 -2.57 2.61
CA VAL A 8 3.35 -3.93 2.51
C VAL A 8 4.54 -3.96 1.55
N ASP A 9 5.68 -4.39 2.02
CA ASP A 9 6.88 -4.58 1.21
C ASP A 9 7.77 -5.60 1.91
N ASP A 10 8.37 -6.52 1.14
CA ASP A 10 9.28 -7.52 1.69
C ASP A 10 10.70 -6.99 1.91
N GLU A 11 11.01 -5.79 1.41
CA GLU A 11 12.29 -5.13 1.62
C GLU A 11 12.16 -4.14 2.79
N PRO A 12 12.80 -4.40 3.95
CA PRO A 12 12.63 -3.55 5.12
C PRO A 12 13.01 -2.09 4.89
N ALA A 13 14.06 -1.83 4.11
CA ALA A 13 14.49 -0.46 3.83
C ALA A 13 13.43 0.32 3.05
N VAL A 14 12.81 -0.32 2.05
CA VAL A 14 11.76 0.32 1.26
C VAL A 14 10.50 0.53 2.10
N LEU A 15 10.18 -0.45 2.92
CA LEU A 15 9.03 -0.37 3.83
C LEU A 15 9.16 0.83 4.78
N ASP A 16 10.34 0.99 5.41
CA ASP A 16 10.60 2.08 6.33
C ASP A 16 10.55 3.44 5.66
N ILE A 17 11.13 3.56 4.46
CA ILE A 17 11.12 4.83 3.71
C ILE A 17 9.70 5.20 3.30
N THR A 18 8.93 4.24 2.80
CA THR A 18 7.56 4.47 2.37
C THR A 18 6.68 4.89 3.56
N ALA A 19 6.82 4.20 4.68
CA ALA A 19 6.09 4.54 5.90
C ALA A 19 6.42 5.95 6.37
N SER A 20 7.70 6.31 6.35
CA SER A 20 8.16 7.63 6.77
C SER A 20 7.57 8.74 5.89
N MET A 21 7.55 8.52 4.58
CA MET A 21 6.96 9.48 3.64
C MET A 21 5.47 9.69 3.90
N LEU A 22 4.74 8.61 4.18
CA LEU A 22 3.30 8.69 4.46
C LEU A 22 3.04 9.40 5.78
N GLU A 23 3.86 9.16 6.79
CA GLU A 23 3.76 9.86 8.07
C GLU A 23 3.99 11.35 7.88
N ASP A 24 4.94 11.74 7.04
CA ASP A 24 5.18 13.14 6.70
C ASP A 24 3.98 13.78 6.02
N LEU A 25 3.18 12.99 5.30
CA LEU A 25 1.95 13.46 4.67
C LEU A 25 0.76 13.49 5.62
N GLY A 26 0.94 13.08 6.88
CA GLY A 26 -0.11 13.11 7.89
C GLY A 26 -0.88 11.82 8.06
N CYS A 27 -0.45 10.73 7.40
CA CYS A 27 -1.11 9.43 7.55
C CYS A 27 -0.69 8.72 8.82
N GLU A 28 -1.56 7.89 9.36
CA GLU A 28 -1.19 6.88 10.33
C GLU A 28 -0.82 5.61 9.55
N VAL A 29 0.35 5.05 9.81
CA VAL A 29 0.88 3.95 9.00
C VAL A 29 1.02 2.67 9.81
N ILE A 30 0.52 1.58 9.25
CA ILE A 30 0.71 0.22 9.75
C ILE A 30 1.51 -0.50 8.68
N THR A 31 2.53 -1.26 9.08
CA THR A 31 3.40 -1.95 8.14
C THR A 31 3.25 -3.46 8.22
N ALA A 32 3.50 -4.14 7.11
CA ALA A 32 3.54 -5.58 7.04
C ALA A 32 4.66 -6.01 6.09
N ALA A 33 5.33 -7.10 6.38
CA ALA A 33 6.48 -7.57 5.61
C ALA A 33 6.10 -8.54 4.49
N ASP A 34 4.89 -9.08 4.51
CA ASP A 34 4.40 -10.00 3.49
C ASP A 34 2.87 -9.98 3.41
N GLY A 35 2.32 -10.73 2.46
CA GLY A 35 0.89 -10.75 2.23
C GLY A 35 0.09 -11.35 3.39
N ASN A 36 0.60 -12.39 4.02
CA ASN A 36 -0.10 -13.02 5.15
C ASN A 36 -0.18 -12.10 6.36
N ASP A 37 0.92 -11.41 6.66
CA ASP A 37 0.95 -10.41 7.74
C ASP A 37 -0.01 -9.26 7.43
N ALA A 38 -0.02 -8.83 6.17
CA ALA A 38 -0.93 -7.76 5.72
C ALA A 38 -2.39 -8.14 5.93
N LEU A 39 -2.77 -9.36 5.55
CA LEU A 39 -4.15 -9.83 5.72
C LEU A 39 -4.52 -9.92 7.21
N HIS A 40 -3.59 -10.35 8.04
CA HIS A 40 -3.79 -10.39 9.48
C HIS A 40 -4.03 -8.99 10.05
N ARG A 41 -3.19 -8.02 9.66
CA ARG A 41 -3.33 -6.63 10.09
C ARG A 41 -4.68 -6.06 9.68
N LEU A 42 -5.06 -6.31 8.44
CA LEU A 42 -6.34 -5.84 7.91
C LEU A 42 -7.54 -6.43 8.65
N SER A 43 -7.46 -7.71 9.00
CA SER A 43 -8.53 -8.40 9.72
C SER A 43 -8.67 -7.93 11.17
N THR A 44 -7.59 -7.43 11.77
CA THR A 44 -7.59 -7.03 13.18
C THR A 44 -7.71 -5.52 13.39
N ASP A 45 -7.60 -4.71 12.34
CA ASP A 45 -7.71 -3.26 12.45
C ASP A 45 -8.69 -2.71 11.42
N GLU A 46 -9.90 -2.42 11.86
CA GLU A 46 -10.98 -1.93 11.01
C GLU A 46 -10.76 -0.51 10.48
N ARG A 47 -9.79 0.21 11.03
CA ARG A 47 -9.49 1.58 10.63
C ARG A 47 -8.74 1.68 9.31
N ILE A 48 -8.11 0.59 8.88
CA ILE A 48 -7.35 0.58 7.62
C ILE A 48 -8.29 0.81 6.44
N GLU A 49 -8.04 1.87 5.69
CA GLU A 49 -8.84 2.24 4.51
C GLU A 49 -8.04 2.23 3.23
N ILE A 50 -6.72 2.21 3.31
CA ILE A 50 -5.82 2.29 2.16
C ILE A 50 -4.76 1.21 2.29
N LEU A 51 -4.53 0.48 1.19
CA LEU A 51 -3.46 -0.51 1.08
C LEU A 51 -2.46 -0.04 0.04
N ILE A 52 -1.19 0.05 0.42
CA ILE A 52 -0.10 0.31 -0.52
C ILE A 52 0.81 -0.91 -0.46
N THR A 53 0.92 -1.64 -1.55
CA THR A 53 1.67 -2.89 -1.59
C THR A 53 2.62 -2.98 -2.77
N ASP A 54 3.80 -3.54 -2.52
CA ASP A 54 4.70 -3.97 -3.57
C ASP A 54 4.02 -5.07 -4.39
N VAL A 55 4.22 -5.06 -5.69
CA VAL A 55 3.68 -6.08 -6.59
C VAL A 55 4.52 -7.35 -6.51
N ASN A 56 5.84 -7.19 -6.51
CA ASN A 56 6.76 -8.33 -6.61
C ASN A 56 7.25 -8.76 -5.23
N MET A 57 6.53 -9.70 -4.62
CA MET A 57 6.89 -10.28 -3.33
C MET A 57 6.92 -11.80 -3.44
N PRO A 58 7.83 -12.47 -2.71
CA PRO A 58 7.83 -13.93 -2.70
C PRO A 58 6.55 -14.48 -2.07
N GLY A 59 6.09 -15.60 -2.58
CA GLY A 59 4.85 -16.21 -2.13
C GLY A 59 3.62 -15.49 -2.71
N MET A 60 2.93 -14.72 -1.88
CA MET A 60 1.78 -13.96 -2.32
C MET A 60 2.24 -12.62 -2.91
N ASP A 61 1.98 -12.40 -4.21
CA ASP A 61 2.30 -11.10 -4.83
C ASP A 61 1.25 -10.05 -4.51
N GLY A 62 1.51 -8.80 -4.94
CA GLY A 62 0.64 -7.68 -4.64
C GLY A 62 -0.75 -7.78 -5.28
N TYR A 63 -0.86 -8.43 -6.41
CA TYR A 63 -2.16 -8.63 -7.07
C TYR A 63 -3.03 -9.62 -6.30
N GLU A 64 -2.43 -10.72 -5.88
CA GLU A 64 -3.14 -11.73 -5.07
C GLU A 64 -3.53 -11.13 -3.72
N LEU A 65 -2.63 -10.39 -3.08
CA LEU A 65 -2.91 -9.70 -1.82
C LEU A 65 -4.08 -8.73 -1.99
N THR A 66 -4.07 -7.93 -3.04
CA THR A 66 -5.14 -6.95 -3.32
C THR A 66 -6.50 -7.65 -3.42
N LYS A 67 -6.55 -8.75 -4.16
CA LYS A 67 -7.78 -9.49 -4.35
C LYS A 67 -8.33 -10.01 -3.02
N LYS A 68 -7.47 -10.59 -2.19
CA LYS A 68 -7.87 -11.11 -0.88
C LYS A 68 -8.24 -9.99 0.09
N ALA A 69 -7.49 -8.89 0.05
CA ALA A 69 -7.73 -7.74 0.93
C ALA A 69 -9.07 -7.10 0.63
N GLN A 70 -9.44 -6.96 -0.63
CA GLN A 70 -10.73 -6.38 -1.01
C GLN A 70 -11.92 -7.28 -0.66
N GLN A 71 -11.69 -8.58 -0.50
CA GLN A 71 -12.72 -9.49 0.02
C GLN A 71 -12.94 -9.29 1.52
N ILE A 72 -11.88 -8.93 2.25
CA ILE A 72 -11.97 -8.64 3.69
C ILE A 72 -12.59 -7.26 3.92
N ARG A 73 -12.18 -6.29 3.13
CA ARG A 73 -12.64 -4.90 3.28
C ARG A 73 -13.11 -4.35 1.95
N GLU A 74 -14.41 -4.36 1.76
CA GLU A 74 -15.05 -3.75 0.60
C GLU A 74 -14.81 -2.25 0.65
N GLY A 75 -14.48 -1.65 -0.49
CA GLY A 75 -14.17 -0.23 -0.55
C GLY A 75 -12.74 0.15 -0.21
N LEU A 76 -11.89 -0.84 0.08
CA LEU A 76 -10.47 -0.58 0.33
C LEU A 76 -9.82 0.07 -0.89
N LYS A 77 -9.14 1.18 -0.69
CA LYS A 77 -8.36 1.83 -1.75
C LYS A 77 -7.00 1.15 -1.84
N VAL A 78 -6.55 0.89 -3.06
CA VAL A 78 -5.29 0.15 -3.28
C VAL A 78 -4.39 0.94 -4.21
N ILE A 79 -3.11 1.05 -3.83
CA ILE A 79 -2.05 1.60 -4.66
C ILE A 79 -0.94 0.56 -4.73
N LEU A 80 -0.47 0.29 -5.94
CA LEU A 80 0.60 -0.69 -6.17
C LEU A 80 1.94 0.00 -6.34
N LEU A 81 2.99 -0.62 -5.82
CA LEU A 81 4.38 -0.18 -6.02
C LEU A 81 5.10 -1.23 -6.85
N SER A 82 5.79 -0.83 -7.91
CA SER A 82 6.49 -1.79 -8.76
C SER A 82 7.79 -1.24 -9.32
N GLY A 83 8.82 -2.06 -9.32
CA GLY A 83 10.08 -1.78 -9.99
C GLY A 83 10.10 -2.18 -11.46
N ARG A 84 9.01 -2.76 -11.96
CA ARG A 84 8.87 -3.23 -13.34
C ARG A 84 7.65 -2.60 -13.98
N ASP A 85 7.63 -2.56 -15.32
CA ASP A 85 6.44 -2.17 -16.07
C ASP A 85 5.38 -3.25 -15.93
N GLN A 86 4.33 -2.93 -15.22
CA GLN A 86 3.20 -3.83 -14.99
C GLN A 86 1.94 -3.14 -15.49
N ALA A 87 1.62 -3.35 -16.75
CA ALA A 87 0.47 -2.69 -17.36
C ALA A 87 -0.85 -3.46 -17.17
N ALA A 88 -0.84 -4.56 -16.43
CA ALA A 88 -1.95 -5.51 -16.41
C ALA A 88 -3.08 -5.15 -15.45
N SER A 89 -2.96 -4.09 -14.65
CA SER A 89 -3.96 -3.73 -13.66
C SER A 89 -4.52 -2.34 -13.89
N LYS A 90 -5.79 -2.17 -13.57
CA LYS A 90 -6.44 -0.85 -13.58
C LYS A 90 -6.20 -0.07 -12.29
N LEU A 91 -5.51 -0.68 -11.32
CA LEU A 91 -5.22 -0.03 -10.06
C LEU A 91 -4.11 1.01 -10.20
N PRO A 92 -4.13 2.07 -9.38
CA PRO A 92 -3.04 3.04 -9.38
C PRO A 92 -1.71 2.37 -9.10
N LEU A 93 -0.69 2.73 -9.86
CA LEU A 93 0.64 2.14 -9.77
C LEU A 93 1.68 3.26 -9.64
N ILE A 94 2.59 3.12 -8.67
CA ILE A 94 3.75 4.00 -8.53
C ILE A 94 4.98 3.19 -8.87
N ARG A 95 5.83 3.71 -9.75
CA ARG A 95 7.07 3.04 -10.14
C ARG A 95 8.18 3.32 -9.13
N LYS A 96 8.92 2.29 -8.77
CA LYS A 96 10.12 2.40 -7.96
C LYS A 96 11.33 2.68 -8.84
N PRO A 97 12.28 3.51 -8.41
CA PRO A 97 12.25 4.32 -7.20
C PRO A 97 11.31 5.52 -7.36
N PHE A 98 10.69 5.94 -6.27
CA PHE A 98 9.78 7.07 -6.30
C PHE A 98 10.17 8.12 -5.25
N LEU A 99 9.69 9.36 -5.47
CA LEU A 99 9.88 10.45 -4.54
C LEU A 99 8.61 10.66 -3.72
N GLU A 100 8.75 11.34 -2.58
CA GLU A 100 7.59 11.64 -1.73
C GLU A 100 6.50 12.38 -2.49
N GLN A 101 6.88 13.28 -3.41
CA GLN A 101 5.92 14.01 -4.25
C GLN A 101 5.11 13.09 -5.16
N ASP A 102 5.69 11.98 -5.62
CA ASP A 102 4.98 11.00 -6.44
C ASP A 102 3.92 10.28 -5.62
N LEU A 103 4.28 9.91 -4.40
CA LEU A 103 3.37 9.27 -3.47
C LEU A 103 2.24 10.23 -3.10
N LYS A 104 2.57 11.47 -2.77
CA LYS A 104 1.60 12.51 -2.44
C LYS A 104 0.60 12.71 -3.58
N ARG A 105 1.09 12.82 -4.81
CA ARG A 105 0.25 13.03 -5.99
C ARG A 105 -0.74 11.86 -6.18
N THR A 106 -0.24 10.64 -6.09
CA THR A 106 -1.07 9.45 -6.27
C THR A 106 -2.12 9.35 -5.16
N MET A 107 -1.73 9.61 -3.93
CA MET A 107 -2.65 9.63 -2.80
C MET A 107 -3.75 10.69 -3.02
N ALA A 108 -3.38 11.88 -3.44
CA ALA A 108 -4.34 12.95 -3.68
C ALA A 108 -5.33 12.59 -4.79
N GLN A 109 -4.88 11.92 -5.84
CA GLN A 109 -5.72 11.58 -6.99
C GLN A 109 -6.70 10.44 -6.69
N HIS A 110 -6.30 9.47 -5.87
CA HIS A 110 -7.05 8.22 -5.74
C HIS A 110 -7.70 8.01 -4.38
N THR A 111 -7.21 8.67 -3.33
CA THR A 111 -7.70 8.43 -1.98
C THR A 111 -8.11 9.71 -1.25
N GLY A 112 -7.81 10.88 -1.81
CA GLY A 112 -7.74 12.10 -1.04
C GLY A 112 -6.48 12.05 -0.17
N LEU A 113 -6.08 13.08 0.48
CA LEU A 113 -4.91 13.06 1.37
C LEU A 113 -5.28 12.60 2.77
N CYS A 114 -4.30 12.14 3.51
CA CYS A 114 -4.48 11.75 4.92
C CYS A 114 -4.80 12.92 5.84
#